data_086f516cbf3279d871717b6cc74db9a5
#
_entry.id   086f516cbf3279d871717b6cc74db9a5
#
_cell.length_a   1.000
_cell.length_b   1.000
_cell.length_c   1.000
_cell.angle_alpha   90.00
_cell.angle_beta   90.00
_cell.angle_gamma   90.00
#
_symmetry.space_group_name_H-M   'P 1'
#
loop_
_entity.id
_entity.type
_entity.pdbx_description
1 polymer ?
#
loop_
_entity_poly.entity_id
_entity_poly.type
_entity_poly.pdbx_seq_one_letter_code
_entity_poly.pdbx_strand_id
1 'polypeptide(L)'
;MKENRHLEFKEMITNTFLKTVSAFANYDGGVIIFGADDNGNLSGIENPESVCLDIENRINDSISPQPEYTLDIGEKNTIELTVFSGDKKPYMYKSKAYKRNDTATVEVDRAELTRLILAGSNMHYEELPAENQKLTFRQLEKRLIAETGIDRCDINILKVLNLYSDKDGYNIAATLLADSNNYPGIDIGRFGESISVIRKRKTLDNISILAEYEAACEIFRDYYQYEIIEGSLRKTKELIPEEAFRETVANALIHRVWDLREQIRVFMFEDRIEVYSPGGLPEELSKEEYLAGNFSKLRNPIISNVFYRLRIVEIFGTGVRRIREAYKDSANKPEFRVYENSIKVVLPVMKSKNDLAGDEADVYKLLSVETGKPISDLVNRLPFGKSKTREILNTLAEKGFVYISGSGRGTKYHRK
;
A
#
# COMPACT_ATOMS: atom_id res chain seq x y z
N MET A 1 4.47 10.73 -31.85
CA MET A 1 4.51 10.68 -30.38
C MET A 1 3.19 11.27 -29.88
N LYS A 2 2.62 10.87 -28.73
CA LYS A 2 1.38 11.47 -28.21
C LYS A 2 1.65 12.09 -26.86
N GLU A 3 0.95 13.17 -26.54
CA GLU A 3 0.96 13.76 -25.20
C GLU A 3 0.57 12.73 -24.13
N ASN A 4 1.15 12.89 -22.95
CA ASN A 4 0.88 12.06 -21.79
C ASN A 4 1.21 12.82 -20.50
N ARG A 5 1.19 12.14 -19.35
CA ARG A 5 1.47 12.73 -18.04
C ARG A 5 2.83 13.44 -17.95
N HIS A 6 3.84 13.02 -18.74
CA HIS A 6 5.22 13.54 -18.71
C HIS A 6 5.64 14.27 -19.98
N LEU A 7 4.76 14.39 -20.96
CA LEU A 7 5.06 15.03 -22.24
C LEU A 7 3.91 15.92 -22.69
N GLU A 8 4.23 17.18 -23.02
CA GLU A 8 3.30 18.16 -23.58
C GLU A 8 3.88 18.79 -24.84
N PHE A 9 3.04 18.99 -25.86
CA PHE A 9 3.39 19.74 -27.08
C PHE A 9 2.79 21.13 -27.04
N LYS A 10 3.51 22.09 -27.59
CA LYS A 10 3.07 23.48 -27.77
C LYS A 10 3.51 24.00 -29.13
N GLU A 11 2.55 24.31 -29.95
CA GLU A 11 2.83 24.92 -31.26
C GLU A 11 3.44 26.33 -31.13
N MET A 12 3.00 27.09 -30.10
CA MET A 12 3.47 28.45 -29.80
C MET A 12 3.73 28.66 -28.31
N ILE A 13 4.59 29.60 -27.94
CA ILE A 13 4.90 29.96 -26.57
C ILE A 13 3.81 30.86 -26.00
N THR A 14 2.93 30.33 -25.20
CA THR A 14 1.93 31.07 -24.42
C THR A 14 2.14 30.81 -22.94
N ASN A 15 1.77 31.75 -22.06
CA ASN A 15 1.99 31.61 -20.61
C ASN A 15 1.27 30.38 -19.96
N THR A 16 0.50 29.64 -20.75
CA THR A 16 -0.14 28.42 -20.28
C THR A 16 0.89 27.32 -19.92
N PHE A 17 2.05 27.29 -20.58
CA PHE A 17 3.12 26.35 -20.30
C PHE A 17 3.63 26.43 -18.83
N LEU A 18 3.57 27.63 -18.22
CA LEU A 18 3.99 27.87 -16.86
C LEU A 18 3.17 27.05 -15.83
N LYS A 19 1.90 26.73 -16.16
CA LYS A 19 1.10 25.81 -15.34
C LYS A 19 1.67 24.38 -15.39
N THR A 20 2.13 23.97 -16.59
CA THR A 20 2.72 22.65 -16.79
C THR A 20 4.11 22.56 -16.16
N VAL A 21 4.90 23.63 -16.21
CA VAL A 21 6.17 23.70 -15.46
C VAL A 21 5.91 23.55 -13.96
N SER A 22 4.91 24.27 -13.39
CA SER A 22 4.50 24.08 -11.99
C SER A 22 4.09 22.64 -11.72
N ALA A 23 3.31 22.02 -12.60
CA ALA A 23 2.86 20.65 -12.43
C ALA A 23 4.03 19.65 -12.44
N PHE A 24 4.95 19.78 -13.38
CA PHE A 24 6.12 18.91 -13.48
C PHE A 24 7.06 19.08 -12.29
N ALA A 25 7.33 20.31 -11.86
CA ALA A 25 8.18 20.56 -10.71
C ALA A 25 7.58 20.05 -9.38
N ASN A 26 6.26 20.04 -9.26
CA ASN A 26 5.56 19.53 -8.06
C ASN A 26 5.50 18.00 -8.00
N TYR A 27 5.60 17.30 -9.14
CA TYR A 27 5.41 15.83 -9.21
C TYR A 27 6.61 15.14 -9.91
N ASP A 28 6.35 14.33 -10.91
CA ASP A 28 7.32 13.39 -11.48
C ASP A 28 8.26 14.00 -12.53
N GLY A 29 8.20 15.33 -12.74
CA GLY A 29 8.93 15.97 -13.83
C GLY A 29 8.27 15.71 -15.20
N GLY A 30 8.90 16.25 -16.26
CA GLY A 30 8.42 16.04 -17.63
C GLY A 30 9.04 16.97 -18.64
N VAL A 31 8.62 16.82 -19.89
CA VAL A 31 9.15 17.54 -21.05
C VAL A 31 8.05 18.32 -21.75
N ILE A 32 8.33 19.57 -22.10
CA ILE A 32 7.48 20.39 -22.96
C ILE A 32 8.26 20.65 -24.26
N ILE A 33 7.67 20.31 -25.41
CA ILE A 33 8.27 20.51 -26.70
C ILE A 33 7.52 21.66 -27.40
N PHE A 34 8.18 22.77 -27.61
CA PHE A 34 7.66 23.91 -28.36
C PHE A 34 8.01 23.79 -29.84
N GLY A 35 7.10 24.27 -30.71
CA GLY A 35 7.22 24.14 -32.17
C GLY A 35 6.74 22.75 -32.65
N ALA A 36 5.81 22.13 -31.90
CA ALA A 36 5.16 20.90 -32.30
C ALA A 36 3.64 21.01 -32.07
N ASP A 37 2.83 20.44 -32.99
CA ASP A 37 1.39 20.35 -32.83
C ASP A 37 0.99 19.17 -31.86
N ASP A 38 -0.30 19.08 -31.51
CA ASP A 38 -0.82 18.05 -30.61
C ASP A 38 -0.63 16.61 -31.14
N ASN A 39 -0.31 16.45 -32.43
CA ASN A 39 0.01 15.13 -33.03
C ASN A 39 1.51 14.84 -33.03
N GLY A 40 2.33 15.79 -32.58
CA GLY A 40 3.80 15.69 -32.59
C GLY A 40 4.45 16.00 -33.93
N ASN A 41 3.74 16.68 -34.86
CA ASN A 41 4.36 17.18 -36.10
C ASN A 41 5.16 18.44 -35.77
N LEU A 42 6.43 18.46 -36.17
CA LEU A 42 7.35 19.54 -35.87
C LEU A 42 7.23 20.68 -36.90
N SER A 43 6.81 21.84 -36.42
CA SER A 43 6.75 23.12 -37.18
C SER A 43 7.99 24.00 -36.94
N GLY A 44 8.67 23.81 -35.80
CA GLY A 44 9.82 24.60 -35.40
C GLY A 44 9.45 26.01 -34.87
N ILE A 45 10.47 26.69 -34.33
CA ILE A 45 10.36 28.05 -33.77
C ILE A 45 11.33 28.96 -34.47
N GLU A 46 10.88 30.18 -34.83
CA GLU A 46 11.78 31.22 -35.35
C GLU A 46 12.67 31.77 -34.23
N ASN A 47 13.97 31.95 -34.52
CA ASN A 47 14.97 32.45 -33.58
C ASN A 47 14.99 31.70 -32.22
N PRO A 48 15.20 30.39 -32.22
CA PRO A 48 15.03 29.55 -31.02
C PRO A 48 15.92 29.98 -29.84
N GLU A 49 17.14 30.50 -30.10
CA GLU A 49 18.03 31.01 -29.05
C GLU A 49 17.41 32.18 -28.26
N SER A 50 16.81 33.15 -28.97
CA SER A 50 16.13 34.28 -28.33
C SER A 50 14.88 33.83 -27.57
N VAL A 51 14.18 32.83 -28.10
CA VAL A 51 12.98 32.28 -27.48
C VAL A 51 13.32 31.45 -26.26
N CYS A 52 14.43 30.72 -26.23
CA CYS A 52 14.92 30.04 -25.01
C CYS A 52 15.11 31.03 -23.86
N LEU A 53 15.74 32.18 -24.14
CA LEU A 53 15.94 33.23 -23.14
C LEU A 53 14.60 33.83 -22.64
N ASP A 54 13.61 34.01 -23.54
CA ASP A 54 12.25 34.44 -23.15
C ASP A 54 11.55 33.40 -22.25
N ILE A 55 11.64 32.11 -22.58
CA ILE A 55 11.10 31.01 -21.76
C ILE A 55 11.75 31.01 -20.37
N GLU A 56 13.09 31.10 -20.32
CA GLU A 56 13.86 31.15 -19.07
C GLU A 56 13.41 32.33 -18.19
N ASN A 57 13.33 33.54 -18.76
CA ASN A 57 12.88 34.72 -18.01
C ASN A 57 11.45 34.53 -17.48
N ARG A 58 10.52 34.01 -18.29
CA ARG A 58 9.14 33.79 -17.87
C ARG A 58 9.05 32.78 -16.74
N ILE A 59 9.84 31.70 -16.75
CA ILE A 59 9.89 30.72 -15.66
C ILE A 59 10.41 31.37 -14.37
N ASN A 60 11.57 32.04 -14.48
CA ASN A 60 12.26 32.66 -13.35
C ASN A 60 11.42 33.74 -12.66
N ASP A 61 10.68 34.53 -13.46
CA ASP A 61 9.85 35.66 -12.97
C ASP A 61 8.48 35.20 -12.43
N SER A 62 8.01 34.02 -12.84
CA SER A 62 6.60 33.64 -12.60
C SER A 62 6.42 32.48 -11.66
N ILE A 63 7.42 31.61 -11.49
CA ILE A 63 7.30 30.40 -10.66
C ILE A 63 8.16 30.55 -9.39
N SER A 64 7.53 30.33 -8.27
CA SER A 64 8.19 30.37 -6.96
C SER A 64 7.84 29.12 -6.15
N PRO A 65 8.85 28.48 -5.50
CA PRO A 65 10.29 28.67 -5.70
C PRO A 65 10.71 28.36 -7.14
N GLN A 66 11.96 28.74 -7.50
CA GLN A 66 12.48 28.49 -8.85
C GLN A 66 12.68 26.98 -9.07
N PRO A 67 12.10 26.39 -10.14
CA PRO A 67 12.25 24.97 -10.45
C PRO A 67 13.61 24.72 -11.12
N GLU A 68 14.03 23.46 -11.08
CA GLU A 68 15.18 22.98 -11.85
C GLU A 68 14.73 22.54 -13.25
N TYR A 69 15.40 23.01 -14.29
CA TYR A 69 15.05 22.68 -15.68
C TYR A 69 16.26 22.80 -16.62
N THR A 70 16.15 22.18 -17.80
CA THR A 70 17.07 22.40 -18.94
C THR A 70 16.27 22.84 -20.17
N LEU A 71 16.94 23.61 -21.05
CA LEU A 71 16.43 24.04 -22.34
C LEU A 71 17.41 23.64 -23.43
N ASP A 72 16.94 22.85 -24.38
CA ASP A 72 17.72 22.39 -25.52
C ASP A 72 17.02 22.69 -26.83
N ILE A 73 17.81 23.06 -27.88
CA ILE A 73 17.29 23.26 -29.22
C ILE A 73 17.39 21.93 -29.97
N GLY A 74 16.22 21.39 -30.34
CA GLY A 74 16.09 20.11 -30.99
C GLY A 74 16.04 20.20 -32.53
N GLU A 75 15.59 19.11 -33.14
CA GLU A 75 15.42 19.02 -34.61
C GLU A 75 14.42 20.06 -35.11
N LYS A 76 14.67 20.57 -36.33
CA LYS A 76 13.83 21.60 -36.99
C LYS A 76 13.63 22.88 -36.15
N ASN A 77 14.57 23.22 -35.28
CA ASN A 77 14.47 24.38 -34.39
C ASN A 77 13.31 24.26 -33.38
N THR A 78 12.93 23.07 -32.94
CA THR A 78 12.06 22.93 -31.78
C THR A 78 12.83 23.23 -30.50
N ILE A 79 12.12 23.65 -29.43
CA ILE A 79 12.73 23.88 -28.13
C ILE A 79 12.18 22.82 -27.18
N GLU A 80 13.08 22.06 -26.53
CA GLU A 80 12.76 21.07 -25.53
C GLU A 80 13.06 21.61 -24.13
N LEU A 81 12.02 21.82 -23.34
CA LEU A 81 12.10 22.21 -21.93
C LEU A 81 11.89 20.98 -21.06
N THR A 82 12.96 20.49 -20.47
CA THR A 82 12.88 19.41 -19.46
C THR A 82 12.81 20.02 -18.07
N VAL A 83 11.75 19.74 -17.34
CA VAL A 83 11.53 20.19 -15.95
C VAL A 83 11.71 19.00 -15.01
N PHE A 84 12.55 19.17 -14.01
CA PHE A 84 12.79 18.13 -13.00
C PHE A 84 11.82 18.23 -11.82
N SER A 85 11.50 17.09 -11.18
CA SER A 85 10.80 17.10 -9.90
C SER A 85 11.67 17.79 -8.84
N GLY A 86 11.10 18.73 -8.12
CA GLY A 86 11.84 19.50 -7.12
C GLY A 86 11.44 19.18 -5.68
N ASP A 87 12.37 19.44 -4.75
CA ASP A 87 12.18 19.15 -3.30
C ASP A 87 11.53 20.32 -2.56
N LYS A 88 11.58 21.55 -3.10
CA LYS A 88 11.07 22.76 -2.43
C LYS A 88 9.58 23.02 -2.74
N LYS A 89 8.78 21.95 -2.74
CA LYS A 89 7.34 22.03 -3.03
C LYS A 89 6.61 22.93 -2.00
N PRO A 90 5.52 23.63 -2.37
CA PRO A 90 4.90 23.66 -3.70
C PRO A 90 5.55 24.69 -4.65
N TYR A 91 5.78 24.31 -5.90
CA TYR A 91 6.16 25.24 -6.99
C TYR A 91 4.90 25.89 -7.53
N MET A 92 4.76 27.20 -7.33
CA MET A 92 3.51 27.93 -7.60
C MET A 92 3.64 28.87 -8.77
N TYR A 93 2.64 28.87 -9.65
CA TYR A 93 2.42 29.87 -10.68
C TYR A 93 1.19 30.70 -10.32
N LYS A 94 1.34 32.03 -10.20
CA LYS A 94 0.27 32.96 -9.77
C LYS A 94 -0.42 32.49 -8.47
N SER A 95 0.37 32.11 -7.47
CA SER A 95 -0.09 31.61 -6.15
C SER A 95 -0.94 30.35 -6.21
N LYS A 96 -0.84 29.55 -7.27
CA LYS A 96 -1.54 28.29 -7.45
C LYS A 96 -0.56 27.18 -7.82
N ALA A 97 -0.73 26.01 -7.23
CA ALA A 97 -0.01 24.80 -7.61
C ALA A 97 -0.83 23.97 -8.61
N TYR A 98 -0.15 23.29 -9.51
CA TYR A 98 -0.77 22.53 -10.57
C TYR A 98 -0.29 21.08 -10.59
N LYS A 99 -1.09 20.20 -11.18
CA LYS A 99 -0.76 18.80 -11.48
C LYS A 99 -1.14 18.40 -12.89
N ARG A 100 -0.53 17.33 -13.40
CA ARG A 100 -0.95 16.70 -14.66
C ARG A 100 -1.99 15.62 -14.37
N ASN A 101 -3.12 15.74 -15.05
CA ASN A 101 -4.14 14.69 -15.10
C ASN A 101 -4.18 14.17 -16.54
N ASP A 102 -3.34 13.16 -16.83
CA ASP A 102 -3.02 12.67 -18.16
C ASP A 102 -2.47 13.80 -19.08
N THR A 103 -3.22 14.27 -20.05
CA THR A 103 -2.82 15.37 -20.96
C THR A 103 -3.23 16.76 -20.48
N ALA A 104 -4.07 16.87 -19.45
CA ALA A 104 -4.55 18.15 -18.94
C ALA A 104 -3.76 18.63 -17.72
N THR A 105 -3.42 19.93 -17.67
CA THR A 105 -2.86 20.58 -16.48
C THR A 105 -3.99 21.23 -15.68
N VAL A 106 -4.20 20.78 -14.44
CA VAL A 106 -5.28 21.24 -13.55
C VAL A 106 -4.71 21.82 -12.25
N GLU A 107 -5.42 22.76 -11.64
CA GLU A 107 -5.09 23.27 -10.31
C GLU A 107 -5.30 22.17 -9.26
N VAL A 108 -4.39 22.04 -8.30
CA VAL A 108 -4.53 21.12 -7.18
C VAL A 108 -5.59 21.62 -6.21
N ASP A 109 -6.31 20.70 -5.58
CA ASP A 109 -7.25 21.04 -4.53
C ASP A 109 -6.53 21.39 -3.20
N ARG A 110 -7.31 21.81 -2.20
CA ARG A 110 -6.76 22.22 -0.88
C ARG A 110 -6.01 21.08 -0.18
N ALA A 111 -6.51 19.86 -0.25
CA ALA A 111 -5.88 18.72 0.42
C ALA A 111 -4.54 18.39 -0.23
N GLU A 112 -4.49 18.38 -1.54
CA GLU A 112 -3.29 18.14 -2.34
C GLU A 112 -2.25 19.26 -2.16
N LEU A 113 -2.68 20.53 -2.10
CA LEU A 113 -1.80 21.64 -1.78
C LEU A 113 -1.16 21.47 -0.38
N THR A 114 -1.94 21.05 0.62
CA THR A 114 -1.41 20.76 1.95
C THR A 114 -0.34 19.66 1.91
N ARG A 115 -0.55 18.60 1.13
CA ARG A 115 0.46 17.52 0.94
C ARG A 115 1.74 18.05 0.31
N LEU A 116 1.64 18.90 -0.72
CA LEU A 116 2.82 19.52 -1.34
C LEU A 116 3.59 20.40 -0.35
N ILE A 117 2.90 21.19 0.49
CA ILE A 117 3.53 22.01 1.53
C ILE A 117 4.27 21.13 2.56
N LEU A 118 3.64 20.05 3.00
CA LEU A 118 4.26 19.10 3.94
C LEU A 118 5.49 18.43 3.31
N ALA A 119 5.39 17.98 2.07
CA ALA A 119 6.49 17.37 1.35
C ALA A 119 7.68 18.32 1.21
N GLY A 120 7.44 19.58 0.83
CA GLY A 120 8.49 20.60 0.72
C GLY A 120 9.09 21.04 2.06
N SER A 121 8.39 20.80 3.16
CA SER A 121 8.88 21.04 4.53
C SER A 121 9.50 19.80 5.17
N ASN A 122 9.53 18.67 4.45
CA ASN A 122 9.93 17.35 4.97
C ASN A 122 9.17 16.97 6.24
N MET A 123 7.87 17.27 6.27
CA MET A 123 6.95 17.00 7.39
C MET A 123 5.92 15.96 6.99
N HIS A 124 5.50 15.16 7.96
CA HIS A 124 4.42 14.21 7.79
C HIS A 124 3.09 14.77 8.32
N TYR A 125 1.96 14.31 7.78
CA TYR A 125 0.64 14.75 8.20
C TYR A 125 0.40 14.56 9.71
N GLU A 126 0.90 13.48 10.28
CA GLU A 126 0.78 13.16 11.70
C GLU A 126 1.50 14.14 12.65
N GLU A 127 2.46 14.94 12.11
CA GLU A 127 3.24 15.92 12.87
C GLU A 127 2.49 17.26 13.02
N LEU A 128 1.45 17.49 12.20
CA LEU A 128 0.66 18.73 12.31
C LEU A 128 0.04 18.88 13.71
N PRO A 129 -0.06 20.10 14.24
CA PRO A 129 -0.72 20.36 15.52
C PRO A 129 -2.14 19.82 15.54
N ALA A 130 -2.52 19.19 16.64
CA ALA A 130 -3.88 18.72 16.87
C ALA A 130 -4.84 19.89 17.12
N GLU A 131 -6.05 19.83 16.56
CA GLU A 131 -7.11 20.82 16.87
C GLU A 131 -7.53 20.76 18.35
N ASN A 132 -7.65 19.51 18.87
CA ASN A 132 -8.00 19.28 20.28
C ASN A 132 -6.73 19.10 21.12
N GLN A 133 -6.51 20.03 22.06
CA GLN A 133 -5.39 20.00 22.99
C GLN A 133 -5.75 19.36 24.35
N LYS A 134 -6.95 18.77 24.49
CA LYS A 134 -7.40 18.09 25.72
C LYS A 134 -7.55 16.59 25.43
N LEU A 135 -6.42 15.90 25.34
CA LEU A 135 -6.37 14.47 25.02
C LEU A 135 -6.13 13.62 26.28
N THR A 136 -6.64 12.38 26.27
CA THR A 136 -6.38 11.36 27.30
C THR A 136 -5.85 10.10 26.64
N PHE A 137 -5.01 9.33 27.35
CA PHE A 137 -4.20 8.26 26.79
C PHE A 137 -4.21 6.98 27.64
N ARG A 138 -5.35 6.59 28.21
CA ARG A 138 -5.47 5.42 29.09
C ARG A 138 -5.05 4.12 28.40
N GLN A 139 -5.42 3.96 27.11
CA GLN A 139 -5.05 2.77 26.32
C GLN A 139 -3.55 2.75 26.07
N LEU A 140 -2.98 3.87 25.63
CA LEU A 140 -1.54 4.00 25.41
C LEU A 140 -0.75 3.75 26.70
N GLU A 141 -1.16 4.39 27.82
CA GLU A 141 -0.53 4.21 29.13
C GLU A 141 -0.53 2.75 29.59
N LYS A 142 -1.71 2.09 29.54
CA LYS A 142 -1.85 0.67 29.89
C LYS A 142 -0.86 -0.20 29.12
N ARG A 143 -0.72 0.04 27.82
CA ARG A 143 0.18 -0.74 26.96
C ARG A 143 1.64 -0.42 27.24
N LEU A 144 1.99 0.84 27.39
CA LEU A 144 3.37 1.25 27.72
C LEU A 144 3.83 0.66 29.06
N ILE A 145 2.99 0.69 30.10
CA ILE A 145 3.29 0.07 31.40
C ILE A 145 3.57 -1.43 31.21
N ALA A 146 2.70 -2.12 30.48
CA ALA A 146 2.82 -3.57 30.28
C ALA A 146 4.09 -3.96 29.49
N GLU A 147 4.46 -3.21 28.45
CA GLU A 147 5.52 -3.57 27.54
C GLU A 147 6.90 -3.01 27.90
N THR A 148 6.93 -1.86 28.59
CA THR A 148 8.20 -1.16 28.87
C THR A 148 8.51 -1.05 30.37
N GLY A 149 7.54 -1.34 31.24
CA GLY A 149 7.71 -1.28 32.68
C GLY A 149 7.78 0.14 33.27
N ILE A 150 7.31 1.17 32.53
CA ILE A 150 7.20 2.53 33.08
C ILE A 150 6.05 2.59 34.11
N ASP A 151 6.16 3.51 35.07
CA ASP A 151 5.13 3.64 36.11
C ASP A 151 3.87 4.38 35.61
N ARG A 152 4.02 5.32 34.69
CA ARG A 152 2.93 6.14 34.14
C ARG A 152 3.32 6.77 32.80
N CYS A 153 2.33 7.16 32.00
CA CYS A 153 2.52 7.91 30.76
C CYS A 153 2.32 9.43 31.03
N ASP A 154 3.37 10.11 31.49
CA ASP A 154 3.35 11.55 31.71
C ASP A 154 3.74 12.34 30.44
N ILE A 155 3.73 13.68 30.56
CA ILE A 155 4.06 14.57 29.43
C ILE A 155 5.49 14.36 28.89
N ASN A 156 6.43 13.91 29.73
CA ASN A 156 7.79 13.67 29.29
C ASN A 156 7.86 12.41 28.40
N ILE A 157 7.11 11.38 28.75
CA ILE A 157 6.96 10.19 27.91
C ILE A 157 6.32 10.57 26.56
N LEU A 158 5.29 11.41 26.56
CA LEU A 158 4.64 11.88 25.34
C LEU A 158 5.60 12.70 24.45
N LYS A 159 6.50 13.51 25.05
CA LYS A 159 7.57 14.20 24.31
C LYS A 159 8.58 13.22 23.71
N VAL A 160 9.00 12.20 24.45
CA VAL A 160 9.92 11.15 23.96
C VAL A 160 9.31 10.34 22.81
N LEU A 161 7.98 10.20 22.81
CA LEU A 161 7.22 9.56 21.74
C LEU A 161 6.91 10.50 20.57
N ASN A 162 7.35 11.75 20.61
CA ASN A 162 7.03 12.81 19.65
C ASN A 162 5.52 13.07 19.49
N LEU A 163 4.74 12.87 20.55
CA LEU A 163 3.28 13.12 20.57
C LEU A 163 2.93 14.52 21.09
N TYR A 164 3.88 15.19 21.73
CA TYR A 164 3.74 16.51 22.32
C TYR A 164 5.02 17.32 22.18
N SER A 165 4.89 18.62 21.88
CA SER A 165 5.97 19.61 21.96
C SER A 165 5.56 20.77 22.83
N ASP A 166 6.56 21.46 23.47
CA ASP A 166 6.25 22.66 24.28
C ASP A 166 5.80 23.84 23.43
N LYS A 167 6.16 23.85 22.15
CA LYS A 167 5.80 24.91 21.20
C LYS A 167 4.38 24.75 20.66
N ASP A 168 4.04 23.55 20.16
CA ASP A 168 2.84 23.32 19.35
C ASP A 168 1.79 22.46 20.08
N GLY A 169 2.11 21.94 21.29
CA GLY A 169 1.24 21.04 22.04
C GLY A 169 1.19 19.64 21.44
N TYR A 170 0.01 19.01 21.50
CA TYR A 170 -0.26 17.70 20.88
C TYR A 170 -0.35 17.82 19.37
N ASN A 171 0.10 16.77 18.67
CA ASN A 171 0.00 16.63 17.23
C ASN A 171 -1.10 15.63 16.83
N ILE A 172 -1.27 15.41 15.50
CA ILE A 172 -2.26 14.47 14.96
C ILE A 172 -1.95 13.04 15.39
N ALA A 173 -0.67 12.62 15.45
CA ALA A 173 -0.32 11.29 15.96
C ALA A 173 -0.83 11.08 17.40
N ALA A 174 -0.71 12.09 18.25
CA ALA A 174 -1.29 12.08 19.60
C ALA A 174 -2.82 11.93 19.56
N THR A 175 -3.50 12.65 18.64
CA THR A 175 -4.96 12.53 18.47
C THR A 175 -5.36 11.12 18.10
N LEU A 176 -4.65 10.47 17.17
CA LEU A 176 -4.93 9.10 16.72
C LEU A 176 -4.73 8.05 17.83
N LEU A 177 -3.78 8.31 18.74
CA LEU A 177 -3.48 7.44 19.89
C LEU A 177 -4.31 7.77 21.14
N ALA A 178 -5.02 8.89 21.14
CA ALA A 178 -5.89 9.30 22.26
C ALA A 178 -7.08 8.33 22.42
N ASP A 179 -7.62 8.25 23.64
CA ASP A 179 -8.74 7.35 23.98
C ASP A 179 -9.98 7.59 23.10
N SER A 180 -10.16 8.83 22.62
CA SER A 180 -11.18 9.20 21.65
C SER A 180 -10.64 10.20 20.63
N ASN A 181 -11.06 10.05 19.38
CA ASN A 181 -10.71 10.95 18.29
C ASN A 181 -11.87 11.04 17.28
N ASN A 182 -11.69 11.77 16.18
CA ASN A 182 -12.70 11.95 15.13
C ASN A 182 -12.24 11.42 13.76
N TYR A 183 -11.26 10.53 13.76
CA TYR A 183 -10.79 9.89 12.53
C TYR A 183 -11.56 8.61 12.22
N PRO A 184 -11.82 8.32 10.93
CA PRO A 184 -12.37 7.03 10.52
C PRO A 184 -11.41 5.90 10.87
N GLY A 185 -11.90 4.86 11.51
CA GLY A 185 -11.10 3.73 11.95
C GLY A 185 -11.21 2.50 11.04
N ILE A 186 -11.62 1.35 11.61
CA ILE A 186 -11.69 0.07 10.89
C ILE A 186 -13.15 -0.37 10.79
N ASP A 187 -13.61 -0.71 9.58
CA ASP A 187 -14.91 -1.31 9.31
C ASP A 187 -14.72 -2.80 9.00
N ILE A 188 -15.26 -3.67 9.84
CA ILE A 188 -15.10 -5.12 9.77
C ILE A 188 -16.45 -5.75 9.38
N GLY A 189 -16.48 -6.43 8.23
CA GLY A 189 -17.63 -7.19 7.75
C GLY A 189 -17.36 -8.68 7.70
N ARG A 190 -18.22 -9.50 8.34
CA ARG A 190 -18.25 -10.95 8.12
C ARG A 190 -19.30 -11.26 7.05
N PHE A 191 -18.85 -11.95 6.01
CA PHE A 191 -19.69 -12.34 4.87
C PHE A 191 -19.97 -13.85 4.88
N GLY A 192 -21.04 -14.24 4.19
CA GLY A 192 -21.31 -15.63 3.88
C GLY A 192 -20.64 -16.07 2.57
N GLU A 193 -21.36 -16.81 1.76
CA GLU A 193 -20.85 -17.34 0.48
C GLU A 193 -20.54 -16.22 -0.54
N SER A 194 -21.13 -15.05 -0.39
CA SER A 194 -20.89 -13.87 -1.24
C SER A 194 -20.89 -12.57 -0.43
N ILE A 195 -20.40 -11.49 -1.03
CA ILE A 195 -20.43 -10.14 -0.45
C ILE A 195 -21.85 -9.61 -0.21
N SER A 196 -22.85 -10.21 -0.86
CA SER A 196 -24.27 -9.84 -0.69
C SER A 196 -24.88 -10.43 0.59
N VAL A 197 -24.21 -11.39 1.23
CA VAL A 197 -24.65 -12.03 2.48
C VAL A 197 -23.82 -11.51 3.63
N ILE A 198 -24.26 -10.43 4.27
CA ILE A 198 -23.58 -9.85 5.44
C ILE A 198 -24.10 -10.55 6.69
N ARG A 199 -23.25 -11.35 7.36
CA ARG A 199 -23.59 -12.05 8.61
C ARG A 199 -23.44 -11.15 9.82
N LYS A 200 -22.40 -10.29 9.83
CA LYS A 200 -22.11 -9.35 10.93
C LYS A 200 -21.27 -8.19 10.41
N ARG A 201 -21.51 -6.99 10.94
CA ARG A 201 -20.67 -5.81 10.71
C ARG A 201 -20.34 -5.13 12.03
N LYS A 202 -19.13 -4.68 12.18
CA LYS A 202 -18.68 -3.88 13.33
C LYS A 202 -17.78 -2.77 12.83
N THR A 203 -18.14 -1.55 13.16
CA THR A 203 -17.35 -0.36 12.86
C THR A 203 -16.62 0.06 14.15
N LEU A 204 -15.33 0.25 14.06
CA LEU A 204 -14.43 0.67 15.13
C LEU A 204 -13.98 2.08 14.81
N ASP A 205 -14.78 3.09 15.19
CA ASP A 205 -14.52 4.49 14.91
C ASP A 205 -14.42 5.29 16.21
N ASN A 206 -13.79 6.45 16.14
CA ASN A 206 -13.72 7.44 17.22
C ASN A 206 -13.04 6.96 18.51
N ILE A 207 -12.21 5.96 18.42
CA ILE A 207 -11.41 5.38 19.51
C ILE A 207 -9.92 5.41 19.14
N SER A 208 -9.06 5.16 20.12
CA SER A 208 -7.62 5.01 19.87
C SER A 208 -7.33 3.94 18.79
N ILE A 209 -6.40 4.22 17.89
CA ILE A 209 -5.94 3.23 16.89
C ILE A 209 -5.37 1.96 17.55
N LEU A 210 -4.89 2.04 18.79
CA LEU A 210 -4.50 0.87 19.58
C LEU A 210 -5.72 0.03 19.99
N ALA A 211 -6.82 0.67 20.38
CA ALA A 211 -8.07 -0.01 20.70
C ALA A 211 -8.71 -0.61 19.45
N GLU A 212 -8.62 0.07 18.30
CA GLU A 212 -9.06 -0.46 17.00
C GLU A 212 -8.28 -1.74 16.63
N TYR A 213 -6.95 -1.70 16.76
CA TYR A 213 -6.07 -2.84 16.53
C TYR A 213 -6.42 -4.04 17.42
N GLU A 214 -6.55 -3.81 18.74
CA GLU A 214 -6.90 -4.85 19.70
C GLU A 214 -8.26 -5.47 19.39
N ALA A 215 -9.28 -4.64 19.19
CA ALA A 215 -10.63 -5.10 18.86
C ALA A 215 -10.69 -5.88 17.54
N ALA A 216 -9.92 -5.48 16.52
CA ALA A 216 -9.81 -6.23 15.28
C ALA A 216 -9.18 -7.61 15.49
N CYS A 217 -8.14 -7.72 16.34
CA CYS A 217 -7.51 -8.98 16.69
C CYS A 217 -8.45 -9.89 17.48
N GLU A 218 -9.26 -9.34 18.41
CA GLU A 218 -10.27 -10.12 19.14
C GLU A 218 -11.32 -10.70 18.20
N ILE A 219 -11.87 -9.88 17.28
CA ILE A 219 -12.84 -10.34 16.29
C ILE A 219 -12.25 -11.42 15.38
N PHE A 220 -10.96 -11.29 15.03
CA PHE A 220 -10.26 -12.31 14.26
C PHE A 220 -10.21 -13.66 15.00
N ARG A 221 -9.82 -13.67 16.27
CA ARG A 221 -9.75 -14.90 17.07
C ARG A 221 -11.11 -15.59 17.16
N ASP A 222 -12.19 -14.82 17.35
CA ASP A 222 -13.56 -15.36 17.42
C ASP A 222 -13.97 -16.13 16.16
N TYR A 223 -13.35 -15.87 14.99
CA TYR A 223 -13.78 -16.45 13.72
C TYR A 223 -12.79 -17.41 13.09
N TYR A 224 -11.50 -17.24 13.35
CA TYR A 224 -10.45 -18.00 12.66
C TYR A 224 -9.60 -18.86 13.59
N GLN A 225 -9.92 -18.86 14.88
CA GLN A 225 -9.33 -19.78 15.85
C GLN A 225 -10.39 -20.69 16.45
N TYR A 226 -10.00 -21.94 16.69
CA TYR A 226 -10.85 -22.91 17.37
C TYR A 226 -9.97 -23.88 18.15
N GLU A 227 -10.56 -24.50 19.20
CA GLU A 227 -9.89 -25.50 20.01
C GLU A 227 -10.23 -26.92 19.52
N ILE A 228 -9.23 -27.77 19.46
CA ILE A 228 -9.39 -29.21 19.23
C ILE A 228 -8.86 -29.98 20.44
N ILE A 229 -9.50 -31.11 20.74
CA ILE A 229 -9.04 -32.03 21.77
C ILE A 229 -8.33 -33.19 21.06
N GLU A 230 -7.00 -33.29 21.23
CA GLU A 230 -6.20 -34.39 20.74
C GLU A 230 -5.72 -35.23 21.98
N GLY A 231 -6.37 -36.36 22.21
CA GLY A 231 -6.13 -37.13 23.40
C GLY A 231 -6.57 -36.41 24.68
N SER A 232 -5.63 -36.10 25.58
CA SER A 232 -5.87 -35.34 26.81
C SER A 232 -5.51 -33.85 26.71
N LEU A 233 -5.04 -33.36 25.56
CA LEU A 233 -4.55 -32.01 25.40
C LEU A 233 -5.50 -31.19 24.51
N ARG A 234 -5.77 -29.94 24.95
CA ARG A 234 -6.40 -28.93 24.12
C ARG A 234 -5.33 -28.23 23.31
N LYS A 235 -5.56 -28.07 22.02
CA LYS A 235 -4.70 -27.28 21.09
C LYS A 235 -5.54 -26.28 20.36
N THR A 236 -5.09 -25.03 20.34
CA THR A 236 -5.66 -24.01 19.49
C THR A 236 -5.18 -24.23 18.05
N LYS A 237 -6.11 -24.30 17.12
CA LYS A 237 -5.85 -24.29 15.69
C LYS A 237 -6.28 -22.96 15.07
N GLU A 238 -5.46 -22.49 14.14
CA GLU A 238 -5.69 -21.28 13.38
C GLU A 238 -6.03 -21.64 11.93
N LEU A 239 -7.15 -21.11 11.44
CA LEU A 239 -7.50 -21.23 10.03
C LEU A 239 -6.63 -20.29 9.17
N ILE A 240 -6.30 -19.12 9.70
CA ILE A 240 -5.42 -18.10 9.14
C ILE A 240 -4.38 -17.80 10.23
N PRO A 241 -3.08 -17.67 9.92
CA PRO A 241 -2.08 -17.34 10.93
C PRO A 241 -2.39 -16.00 11.60
N GLU A 242 -2.54 -15.99 12.94
CA GLU A 242 -2.80 -14.75 13.69
C GLU A 242 -1.68 -13.73 13.49
N GLU A 243 -0.43 -14.17 13.42
CA GLU A 243 0.72 -13.29 13.15
C GLU A 243 0.56 -12.54 11.83
N ALA A 244 0.12 -13.20 10.76
CA ALA A 244 -0.10 -12.57 9.45
C ALA A 244 -1.24 -11.54 9.50
N PHE A 245 -2.33 -11.83 10.22
CA PHE A 245 -3.44 -10.90 10.38
C PHE A 245 -3.03 -9.66 11.18
N ARG A 246 -2.37 -9.86 12.33
CA ARG A 246 -1.86 -8.79 13.20
C ARG A 246 -0.92 -7.86 12.44
N GLU A 247 0.06 -8.43 11.72
CA GLU A 247 0.99 -7.66 10.90
C GLU A 247 0.26 -6.87 9.81
N THR A 248 -0.75 -7.48 9.15
CA THR A 248 -1.53 -6.83 8.10
C THR A 248 -2.33 -5.64 8.63
N VAL A 249 -3.01 -5.77 9.77
CA VAL A 249 -3.80 -4.69 10.37
C VAL A 249 -2.90 -3.58 10.91
N ALA A 250 -1.79 -3.94 11.58
CA ALA A 250 -0.81 -2.96 12.05
C ALA A 250 -0.23 -2.14 10.89
N ASN A 251 0.19 -2.81 9.79
CA ASN A 251 0.68 -2.14 8.59
C ASN A 251 -0.39 -1.25 7.95
N ALA A 252 -1.66 -1.69 7.93
CA ALA A 252 -2.75 -0.88 7.43
C ALA A 252 -2.93 0.42 8.24
N LEU A 253 -2.80 0.38 9.58
CA LEU A 253 -2.88 1.56 10.46
C LEU A 253 -1.67 2.48 10.32
N ILE A 254 -0.45 1.91 10.26
CA ILE A 254 0.81 2.67 10.18
C ILE A 254 0.96 3.36 8.81
N HIS A 255 0.57 2.70 7.71
CA HIS A 255 0.87 3.18 6.36
C HIS A 255 -0.30 3.86 5.65
N ARG A 256 -1.52 3.90 6.24
CA ARG A 256 -2.64 4.60 5.61
C ARG A 256 -2.39 6.12 5.49
N VAL A 257 -3.09 6.71 4.55
CA VAL A 257 -3.16 8.17 4.38
C VAL A 257 -4.22 8.72 5.32
N TRP A 258 -3.81 9.39 6.42
CA TRP A 258 -4.71 9.83 7.50
C TRP A 258 -5.53 11.08 7.15
N ASP A 259 -5.12 11.88 6.17
CA ASP A 259 -5.90 13.00 5.65
C ASP A 259 -7.05 12.57 4.71
N LEU A 260 -7.07 11.29 4.28
CA LEU A 260 -8.23 10.68 3.63
C LEU A 260 -9.23 10.22 4.70
N ARG A 261 -10.47 10.71 4.60
CA ARG A 261 -11.56 10.32 5.52
C ARG A 261 -12.24 9.01 5.09
N GLU A 262 -11.44 7.99 4.84
CA GLU A 262 -11.86 6.65 4.46
C GLU A 262 -11.44 5.62 5.52
N GLN A 263 -12.31 4.63 5.80
CA GLN A 263 -12.03 3.57 6.76
C GLN A 263 -11.09 2.52 6.17
N ILE A 264 -10.27 1.89 7.02
CA ILE A 264 -9.70 0.58 6.71
C ILE A 264 -10.85 -0.42 6.66
N ARG A 265 -10.91 -1.26 5.64
CA ARG A 265 -11.97 -2.27 5.49
C ARG A 265 -11.38 -3.66 5.65
N VAL A 266 -12.00 -4.46 6.53
CA VAL A 266 -11.63 -5.84 6.75
C VAL A 266 -12.82 -6.72 6.38
N PHE A 267 -12.70 -7.48 5.30
CA PHE A 267 -13.73 -8.40 4.83
C PHE A 267 -13.33 -9.83 5.18
N MET A 268 -14.14 -10.46 6.03
CA MET A 268 -13.94 -11.80 6.57
C MET A 268 -14.88 -12.79 5.87
N PHE A 269 -14.30 -13.71 5.09
CA PHE A 269 -14.99 -14.79 4.39
C PHE A 269 -14.62 -16.14 5.02
N GLU A 270 -15.34 -17.20 4.67
CA GLU A 270 -15.03 -18.55 5.15
C GLU A 270 -13.69 -19.08 4.65
N ASP A 271 -13.22 -18.61 3.49
CA ASP A 271 -12.00 -19.07 2.83
C ASP A 271 -10.83 -18.07 2.88
N ARG A 272 -11.07 -16.82 3.30
CA ARG A 272 -10.04 -15.75 3.32
C ARG A 272 -10.45 -14.52 4.12
N ILE A 273 -9.47 -13.69 4.42
CA ILE A 273 -9.65 -12.30 4.86
C ILE A 273 -9.08 -11.37 3.77
N GLU A 274 -9.76 -10.26 3.53
CA GLU A 274 -9.29 -9.17 2.67
C GLU A 274 -9.19 -7.89 3.50
N VAL A 275 -8.01 -7.27 3.54
CA VAL A 275 -7.77 -6.00 4.23
C VAL A 275 -7.46 -4.93 3.20
N TYR A 276 -8.22 -3.83 3.22
CA TYR A 276 -8.03 -2.68 2.34
C TYR A 276 -7.58 -1.48 3.18
N SER A 277 -6.39 -0.96 2.90
CA SER A 277 -5.87 0.26 3.49
C SER A 277 -6.00 1.44 2.53
N PRO A 278 -6.56 2.60 2.94
CA PRO A 278 -6.62 3.81 2.13
C PRO A 278 -5.24 4.40 1.87
N GLY A 279 -5.01 4.80 0.62
CA GLY A 279 -3.75 5.34 0.12
C GLY A 279 -2.91 4.30 -0.63
N GLY A 280 -2.33 4.70 -1.78
CA GLY A 280 -1.37 3.91 -2.54
C GLY A 280 -0.01 3.83 -1.87
N LEU A 281 1.02 3.39 -2.58
CA LEU A 281 2.40 3.44 -2.10
C LEU A 281 2.89 4.90 -1.99
N PRO A 282 3.87 5.20 -1.10
CA PRO A 282 4.64 6.44 -1.17
C PRO A 282 5.34 6.59 -2.53
N GLU A 283 5.54 7.83 -2.99
CA GLU A 283 6.10 8.14 -4.33
C GLU A 283 7.46 7.49 -4.58
N GLU A 284 8.31 7.39 -3.54
CA GLU A 284 9.66 6.82 -3.67
C GLU A 284 9.73 5.30 -3.41
N LEU A 285 8.60 4.61 -3.36
CA LEU A 285 8.53 3.16 -3.17
C LEU A 285 7.86 2.50 -4.37
N SER A 286 8.64 1.78 -5.17
CA SER A 286 8.09 1.02 -6.30
C SER A 286 7.27 -0.18 -5.82
N LYS A 287 6.36 -0.65 -6.68
CA LYS A 287 5.57 -1.85 -6.41
C LYS A 287 6.44 -3.10 -6.25
N GLU A 288 7.51 -3.17 -7.02
CA GLU A 288 8.49 -4.26 -6.99
C GLU A 288 9.22 -4.31 -5.65
N GLU A 289 9.69 -3.17 -5.14
CA GLU A 289 10.36 -3.08 -3.84
C GLU A 289 9.40 -3.39 -2.68
N TYR A 290 8.18 -2.87 -2.72
CA TYR A 290 7.14 -3.21 -1.75
C TYR A 290 6.86 -4.71 -1.72
N LEU A 291 6.69 -5.32 -2.89
CA LEU A 291 6.44 -6.76 -3.00
C LEU A 291 7.65 -7.60 -2.62
N ALA A 292 8.88 -7.12 -2.83
CA ALA A 292 10.08 -7.79 -2.36
C ALA A 292 10.17 -7.82 -0.82
N GLY A 293 9.57 -6.82 -0.14
CA GLY A 293 9.52 -6.74 1.32
C GLY A 293 10.91 -6.52 1.96
N ASN A 294 11.79 -5.80 1.27
CA ASN A 294 13.14 -5.50 1.73
C ASN A 294 13.32 -4.02 2.10
N PHE A 295 12.37 -3.19 1.72
CA PHE A 295 12.40 -1.76 1.95
C PHE A 295 11.00 -1.27 2.36
N SER A 296 10.97 -0.29 3.27
CA SER A 296 9.73 0.36 3.70
C SER A 296 10.00 1.85 3.84
N LYS A 297 9.15 2.67 3.23
CA LYS A 297 9.09 4.10 3.49
C LYS A 297 7.93 4.37 4.43
N LEU A 298 8.23 4.91 5.60
CA LEU A 298 7.23 5.22 6.61
C LEU A 298 6.46 6.48 6.24
N ARG A 299 5.13 6.37 6.11
CA ARG A 299 4.25 7.52 5.91
C ARG A 299 3.94 8.21 7.24
N ASN A 300 3.85 7.43 8.31
CA ASN A 300 3.54 7.90 9.65
C ASN A 300 4.62 7.40 10.64
N PRO A 301 5.82 8.02 10.65
CA PRO A 301 6.96 7.57 11.44
C PRO A 301 6.72 7.65 12.95
N ILE A 302 5.91 8.60 13.45
CA ILE A 302 5.60 8.72 14.90
C ILE A 302 4.75 7.54 15.33
N ILE A 303 3.65 7.26 14.61
CA ILE A 303 2.78 6.10 14.89
C ILE A 303 3.57 4.80 14.79
N SER A 304 4.40 4.66 13.76
CA SER A 304 5.27 3.49 13.58
C SER A 304 6.20 3.27 14.77
N ASN A 305 6.85 4.35 15.26
CA ASN A 305 7.72 4.28 16.44
C ASN A 305 6.95 3.87 17.71
N VAL A 306 5.73 4.38 17.91
CA VAL A 306 4.89 3.96 19.05
C VAL A 306 4.54 2.48 18.95
N PHE A 307 4.09 1.99 17.79
CA PHE A 307 3.76 0.59 17.57
C PHE A 307 4.98 -0.33 17.77
N TYR A 308 6.18 0.11 17.35
CA TYR A 308 7.42 -0.60 17.59
C TYR A 308 7.74 -0.70 19.10
N ARG A 309 7.67 0.43 19.84
CA ARG A 309 7.91 0.42 21.30
C ARG A 309 6.92 -0.44 22.06
N LEU A 310 5.70 -0.57 21.55
CA LEU A 310 4.68 -1.47 22.07
C LEU A 310 4.82 -2.92 21.54
N ARG A 311 5.91 -3.25 20.86
CA ARG A 311 6.20 -4.57 20.29
C ARG A 311 5.09 -5.14 19.40
N ILE A 312 4.34 -4.24 18.75
CA ILE A 312 3.29 -4.62 17.80
C ILE A 312 3.90 -4.92 16.43
N VAL A 313 4.90 -4.14 16.01
CA VAL A 313 5.61 -4.27 14.73
C VAL A 313 7.12 -4.17 14.91
N GLU A 314 7.86 -4.57 13.86
CA GLU A 314 9.29 -4.35 13.72
C GLU A 314 9.59 -3.22 12.72
N ILE A 315 10.69 -2.48 12.90
CA ILE A 315 11.02 -1.31 12.06
C ILE A 315 11.73 -1.69 10.74
N PHE A 316 12.18 -2.93 10.57
CA PHE A 316 13.08 -3.33 9.47
C PHE A 316 12.44 -3.43 8.08
N GLY A 317 11.18 -3.00 7.89
CA GLY A 317 10.50 -3.11 6.59
C GLY A 317 10.21 -4.56 6.14
N THR A 318 10.18 -5.49 7.10
CA THR A 318 10.04 -6.93 6.83
C THR A 318 8.59 -7.44 6.90
N GLY A 319 7.60 -6.57 7.05
CA GLY A 319 6.20 -6.95 7.26
C GLY A 319 5.64 -7.89 6.19
N VAL A 320 5.85 -7.58 4.90
CA VAL A 320 5.44 -8.45 3.78
C VAL A 320 6.11 -9.82 3.86
N ARG A 321 7.39 -9.88 4.24
CA ARG A 321 8.13 -11.15 4.39
C ARG A 321 7.61 -11.96 5.57
N ARG A 322 7.32 -11.32 6.71
CA ARG A 322 6.76 -11.99 7.90
C ARG A 322 5.39 -12.59 7.60
N ILE A 323 4.52 -11.86 6.91
CA ILE A 323 3.24 -12.39 6.45
C ILE A 323 3.45 -13.63 5.57
N ARG A 324 4.40 -13.61 4.62
CA ARG A 324 4.71 -14.76 3.78
C ARG A 324 5.30 -15.93 4.57
N GLU A 325 6.18 -15.66 5.53
CA GLU A 325 6.79 -16.68 6.39
C GLU A 325 5.76 -17.40 7.23
N ALA A 326 4.77 -16.67 7.78
CA ALA A 326 3.65 -17.27 8.50
C ALA A 326 2.86 -18.30 7.66
N TYR A 327 2.93 -18.17 6.33
CA TYR A 327 2.30 -19.09 5.37
C TYR A 327 3.26 -20.11 4.74
N LYS A 328 4.50 -20.26 5.24
CA LYS A 328 5.51 -21.11 4.59
C LYS A 328 5.05 -22.54 4.35
N ASP A 329 4.30 -23.11 5.31
CA ASP A 329 3.82 -24.49 5.29
C ASP A 329 2.42 -24.66 4.67
N SER A 330 1.77 -23.56 4.27
CA SER A 330 0.48 -23.59 3.60
C SER A 330 0.63 -23.72 2.09
N ALA A 331 -0.25 -24.45 1.43
CA ALA A 331 -0.37 -24.49 -0.03
C ALA A 331 -0.90 -23.16 -0.58
N ASN A 332 -1.83 -22.52 0.13
CA ASN A 332 -2.32 -21.20 -0.21
C ASN A 332 -1.35 -20.14 0.32
N LYS A 333 -1.10 -19.10 -0.50
CA LYS A 333 -0.17 -18.01 -0.15
C LYS A 333 -0.91 -16.68 -0.07
N PRO A 334 -0.45 -15.73 0.78
CA PRO A 334 -1.03 -14.40 0.85
C PRO A 334 -0.79 -13.64 -0.46
N GLU A 335 -1.75 -12.79 -0.84
CA GLU A 335 -1.64 -11.91 -2.00
C GLU A 335 -1.57 -10.45 -1.56
N PHE A 336 -0.76 -9.67 -2.28
CA PHE A 336 -0.61 -8.22 -2.08
C PHE A 336 -0.95 -7.53 -3.39
N ARG A 337 -1.95 -6.66 -3.37
CA ARG A 337 -2.39 -5.91 -4.55
C ARG A 337 -2.27 -4.42 -4.27
N VAL A 338 -1.45 -3.76 -5.07
CA VAL A 338 -1.23 -2.32 -5.00
C VAL A 338 -2.06 -1.65 -6.07
N TYR A 339 -2.90 -0.71 -5.64
CA TYR A 339 -3.70 0.18 -6.49
C TYR A 339 -3.23 1.62 -6.29
N GLU A 340 -3.64 2.52 -7.14
CA GLU A 340 -3.31 3.95 -7.05
C GLU A 340 -3.72 4.56 -5.71
N ASN A 341 -4.93 4.25 -5.23
CA ASN A 341 -5.53 4.86 -4.04
C ASN A 341 -5.76 3.88 -2.88
N SER A 342 -5.23 2.67 -2.95
CA SER A 342 -5.36 1.68 -1.88
C SER A 342 -4.39 0.52 -2.01
N ILE A 343 -4.13 -0.14 -0.89
CA ILE A 343 -3.40 -1.41 -0.85
C ILE A 343 -4.36 -2.47 -0.31
N LYS A 344 -4.45 -3.60 -1.01
CA LYS A 344 -5.23 -4.77 -0.59
C LYS A 344 -4.30 -5.92 -0.25
N VAL A 345 -4.49 -6.51 0.93
CA VAL A 345 -3.85 -7.76 1.34
C VAL A 345 -4.92 -8.84 1.46
N VAL A 346 -4.67 -10.01 0.88
CA VAL A 346 -5.55 -11.18 0.98
C VAL A 346 -4.82 -12.26 1.77
N LEU A 347 -5.42 -12.69 2.85
CA LEU A 347 -4.94 -13.76 3.71
C LEU A 347 -5.87 -14.97 3.56
N PRO A 348 -5.51 -15.99 2.78
CA PRO A 348 -6.37 -17.16 2.58
C PRO A 348 -6.33 -18.08 3.82
N VAL A 349 -7.40 -18.84 4.02
CA VAL A 349 -7.38 -19.97 4.97
C VAL A 349 -6.28 -20.94 4.57
N MET A 350 -5.46 -21.32 5.56
CA MET A 350 -4.37 -22.27 5.35
C MET A 350 -4.91 -23.62 4.89
N LYS A 351 -4.25 -24.19 3.90
CA LYS A 351 -4.45 -25.59 3.52
C LYS A 351 -3.16 -26.33 3.83
N SER A 352 -3.23 -27.16 4.86
CA SER A 352 -2.07 -27.97 5.25
C SER A 352 -1.82 -29.06 4.21
N LYS A 353 -0.56 -29.33 3.90
CA LYS A 353 -0.18 -30.50 3.12
C LYS A 353 -0.57 -31.81 3.83
N ASN A 354 -0.75 -31.76 5.15
CA ASN A 354 -1.18 -32.87 5.97
C ASN A 354 -2.71 -33.10 5.93
N ASP A 355 -3.48 -32.18 5.35
CA ASP A 355 -4.93 -32.34 5.15
C ASP A 355 -5.25 -33.28 3.98
N LEU A 356 -4.22 -33.66 3.21
CA LEU A 356 -4.31 -34.68 2.17
C LEU A 356 -4.16 -36.06 2.82
N ALA A 357 -5.21 -36.87 2.74
CA ALA A 357 -5.23 -38.24 3.28
C ALA A 357 -5.41 -39.27 2.16
N GLY A 358 -4.92 -40.50 2.39
CA GLY A 358 -5.11 -41.59 1.45
C GLY A 358 -4.60 -41.30 0.04
N ASP A 359 -5.42 -41.60 -0.96
CA ASP A 359 -5.08 -41.50 -2.38
C ASP A 359 -4.64 -40.10 -2.83
N GLU A 360 -5.19 -39.03 -2.22
CA GLU A 360 -4.77 -37.63 -2.51
C GLU A 360 -3.32 -37.37 -2.09
N ALA A 361 -2.92 -37.85 -0.91
CA ALA A 361 -1.56 -37.74 -0.40
C ALA A 361 -0.56 -38.49 -1.29
N ASP A 362 -0.95 -39.65 -1.77
CA ASP A 362 -0.09 -40.49 -2.63
C ASP A 362 0.12 -39.85 -4.00
N VAL A 363 -0.92 -39.30 -4.63
CA VAL A 363 -0.81 -38.56 -5.88
C VAL A 363 0.07 -37.31 -5.67
N TYR A 364 -0.16 -36.55 -4.60
CA TYR A 364 0.56 -35.31 -4.31
C TYR A 364 2.07 -35.54 -4.09
N LYS A 365 2.46 -36.61 -3.38
CA LYS A 365 3.88 -36.98 -3.18
C LYS A 365 4.64 -37.24 -4.48
N LEU A 366 3.95 -37.71 -5.51
CA LEU A 366 4.56 -38.01 -6.81
C LEU A 366 4.81 -36.76 -7.66
N LEU A 367 4.19 -35.62 -7.35
CA LEU A 367 4.32 -34.36 -8.09
C LEU A 367 5.59 -33.61 -7.66
N SER A 368 6.11 -32.75 -8.56
CA SER A 368 7.25 -31.87 -8.33
C SER A 368 6.85 -30.41 -8.56
N VAL A 369 7.51 -29.48 -7.86
CA VAL A 369 7.37 -28.04 -8.07
C VAL A 369 8.06 -27.62 -9.37
N GLU A 370 9.24 -28.15 -9.64
CA GLU A 370 10.09 -27.74 -10.75
C GLU A 370 9.69 -28.40 -12.09
N THR A 371 9.29 -29.66 -12.05
CA THR A 371 9.01 -30.44 -13.26
C THR A 371 7.58 -30.93 -13.30
N GLY A 372 6.82 -30.44 -14.30
CA GLY A 372 5.45 -30.94 -14.55
C GLY A 372 5.43 -32.36 -15.03
N LYS A 373 4.58 -33.20 -14.43
CA LYS A 373 4.44 -34.63 -14.81
C LYS A 373 3.15 -34.87 -15.60
N PRO A 374 3.19 -35.59 -16.69
CA PRO A 374 1.98 -36.04 -17.39
C PRO A 374 1.27 -37.11 -16.54
N ILE A 375 -0.04 -37.25 -16.74
CA ILE A 375 -0.85 -38.23 -16.00
C ILE A 375 -0.38 -39.68 -16.18
N SER A 376 0.20 -40.02 -17.34
CA SER A 376 0.77 -41.36 -17.62
C SER A 376 1.84 -41.77 -16.62
N ASP A 377 2.72 -40.80 -16.24
CA ASP A 377 3.85 -41.07 -15.32
C ASP A 377 3.40 -41.27 -13.88
N LEU A 378 2.26 -40.66 -13.53
CA LEU A 378 1.66 -40.81 -12.22
C LEU A 378 0.93 -42.15 -12.07
N VAL A 379 0.12 -42.48 -13.06
CA VAL A 379 -0.65 -43.75 -13.08
C VAL A 379 0.23 -45.00 -12.94
N ASN A 380 1.43 -44.99 -13.55
CA ASN A 380 2.38 -46.12 -13.47
C ASN A 380 2.94 -46.35 -12.05
N ARG A 381 2.73 -45.41 -11.11
CA ARG A 381 3.24 -45.46 -9.74
C ARG A 381 2.14 -45.49 -8.69
N LEU A 382 0.87 -45.54 -9.09
CA LEU A 382 -0.30 -45.49 -8.21
C LEU A 382 -1.06 -46.83 -8.30
N PRO A 383 -1.72 -47.24 -7.18
CA PRO A 383 -2.49 -48.48 -7.15
C PRO A 383 -3.85 -48.40 -7.86
N PHE A 384 -4.14 -47.26 -8.55
CA PHE A 384 -5.42 -47.02 -9.22
C PHE A 384 -5.25 -46.41 -10.61
N GLY A 385 -6.28 -46.54 -11.46
CA GLY A 385 -6.22 -46.21 -12.88
C GLY A 385 -6.34 -44.73 -13.21
N LYS A 386 -6.21 -44.41 -14.52
CA LYS A 386 -6.14 -43.06 -15.08
C LYS A 386 -7.34 -42.16 -14.74
N SER A 387 -8.55 -42.73 -14.72
CA SER A 387 -9.78 -41.95 -14.42
C SER A 387 -9.76 -41.43 -12.99
N LYS A 388 -9.47 -42.28 -12.01
CA LYS A 388 -9.36 -41.91 -10.60
C LYS A 388 -8.20 -40.95 -10.34
N THR A 389 -7.04 -41.18 -11.00
CA THR A 389 -5.89 -40.23 -10.91
C THR A 389 -6.27 -38.85 -11.42
N ARG A 390 -7.03 -38.75 -12.53
CA ARG A 390 -7.48 -37.46 -13.06
C ARG A 390 -8.45 -36.77 -12.14
N GLU A 391 -9.41 -37.49 -11.56
CA GLU A 391 -10.36 -36.97 -10.58
C GLU A 391 -9.62 -36.37 -9.38
N ILE A 392 -8.68 -37.11 -8.80
CA ILE A 392 -7.85 -36.66 -7.68
C ILE A 392 -7.02 -35.42 -8.07
N LEU A 393 -6.38 -35.40 -9.25
CA LEU A 393 -5.60 -34.26 -9.73
C LEU A 393 -6.48 -33.01 -9.92
N ASN A 394 -7.71 -33.14 -10.41
CA ASN A 394 -8.67 -32.05 -10.52
C ASN A 394 -9.08 -31.56 -9.14
N THR A 395 -9.42 -32.47 -8.22
CA THR A 395 -9.72 -32.14 -6.81
C THR A 395 -8.53 -31.43 -6.13
N LEU A 396 -7.31 -31.90 -6.34
CA LEU A 396 -6.09 -31.25 -5.84
C LEU A 396 -5.87 -29.87 -6.48
N ALA A 397 -6.24 -29.68 -7.75
CA ALA A 397 -6.16 -28.38 -8.42
C ALA A 397 -7.23 -27.41 -7.90
N GLU A 398 -8.47 -27.85 -7.69
CA GLU A 398 -9.56 -27.09 -7.05
C GLU A 398 -9.20 -26.71 -5.62
N LYS A 399 -8.60 -27.66 -4.87
CA LYS A 399 -8.06 -27.41 -3.53
C LYS A 399 -6.81 -26.51 -3.52
N GLY A 400 -6.25 -26.15 -4.67
CA GLY A 400 -5.09 -25.26 -4.80
C GLY A 400 -3.72 -25.91 -4.55
N PHE A 401 -3.63 -27.23 -4.40
CA PHE A 401 -2.36 -27.96 -4.19
C PHE A 401 -1.58 -28.25 -5.48
N VAL A 402 -2.28 -28.24 -6.61
CA VAL A 402 -1.72 -28.57 -7.94
C VAL A 402 -2.06 -27.45 -8.91
N TYR A 403 -1.16 -27.12 -9.80
CA TYR A 403 -1.49 -26.32 -10.99
C TYR A 403 -1.27 -27.12 -12.27
N ILE A 404 -2.07 -26.82 -13.28
CA ILE A 404 -2.08 -27.53 -14.55
C ILE A 404 -1.45 -26.62 -15.61
N SER A 405 -0.50 -27.15 -16.37
CA SER A 405 0.13 -26.46 -17.50
C SER A 405 -0.08 -27.25 -18.80
N GLY A 406 -0.10 -26.53 -19.94
CA GLY A 406 -0.34 -27.12 -21.25
C GLY A 406 -1.80 -27.52 -21.50
N SER A 407 -2.08 -28.12 -22.65
CA SER A 407 -3.43 -28.56 -23.03
C SER A 407 -3.39 -29.88 -23.83
N GLY A 408 -4.50 -30.61 -23.81
CA GLY A 408 -4.64 -31.85 -24.55
C GLY A 408 -3.60 -32.91 -24.15
N ARG A 409 -2.84 -33.44 -25.14
CA ARG A 409 -1.79 -34.44 -24.90
C ARG A 409 -0.56 -33.88 -24.16
N GLY A 410 -0.40 -32.55 -24.15
CA GLY A 410 0.70 -31.86 -23.49
C GLY A 410 0.38 -31.43 -22.05
N THR A 411 -0.76 -31.80 -21.47
CA THR A 411 -1.14 -31.45 -20.11
C THR A 411 -0.16 -32.03 -19.09
N LYS A 412 0.39 -31.16 -18.24
CA LYS A 412 1.27 -31.53 -17.13
C LYS A 412 0.73 -30.97 -15.80
N TYR A 413 0.96 -31.71 -14.75
CA TYR A 413 0.54 -31.41 -13.39
C TYR A 413 1.77 -31.10 -12.54
N HIS A 414 1.70 -29.98 -11.82
CA HIS A 414 2.79 -29.49 -10.98
C HIS A 414 2.29 -29.37 -9.53
N ARG A 415 3.17 -29.67 -8.61
CA ARG A 415 2.96 -29.35 -7.20
C ARG A 415 3.07 -27.83 -7.02
N LYS A 416 2.16 -27.24 -6.28
CA LYS A 416 2.26 -25.83 -5.86
C LYS A 416 3.14 -25.66 -4.63
#